data_757a2b3ad86e04ed9cbe4e9f4f83309c
#
_entry.id   757a2b3ad86e04ed9cbe4e9f4f83309c
#
_cell.length_a   1.000
_cell.length_b   1.000
_cell.length_c   1.000
_cell.angle_alpha   90.00
_cell.angle_beta   90.00
_cell.angle_gamma   90.00
#
_symmetry.space_group_name_H-M   'P 1'
#
loop_
_entity.id
_entity.type
_entity.pdbx_description
1 polymer ?
#
loop_
_entity_poly.entity_id
_entity_poly.type
_entity_poly.pdbx_seq_one_letter_code
_entity_poly.pdbx_strand_id
1 'polypeptide(L)'
;HRDLHSFPTRRSSDLITPVIRDADKMGLDTLSATAKDLAARAKENKLTADEYKGSTITVSNLGMFGIETFTPIINQPDSVIVGVCAIEDELQMDDEGKLSKHQVMRLSVTLDHRTLDGAVVAKFEMDLRDILQNPMSIVL
;
A
#
# COMPACT_ATOMS: atom_id res chain seq x y z
N HIS A 1 -36.05 -30.62 0.66
CA HIS A 1 -34.87 -30.05 0.02
C HIS A 1 -34.78 -28.58 0.39
N ARG A 2 -33.90 -28.25 1.31
CA ARG A 2 -33.52 -26.86 1.58
C ARG A 2 -32.30 -26.57 0.73
N ASP A 3 -32.47 -25.72 -0.25
CA ASP A 3 -31.41 -25.17 -1.03
C ASP A 3 -30.50 -24.35 -0.08
N LEU A 4 -29.32 -24.87 0.15
CA LEU A 4 -28.25 -24.12 0.78
C LEU A 4 -27.95 -22.97 -0.16
N HIS A 5 -28.41 -21.78 0.21
CA HIS A 5 -28.05 -20.55 -0.47
C HIS A 5 -26.53 -20.48 -0.53
N SER A 6 -26.00 -20.68 -1.73
CA SER A 6 -24.63 -20.35 -2.03
C SER A 6 -24.44 -18.88 -1.64
N PHE A 7 -23.56 -18.63 -0.70
CA PHE A 7 -23.10 -17.28 -0.45
C PHE A 7 -22.71 -16.67 -1.80
N PRO A 8 -23.16 -15.48 -2.12
CA PRO A 8 -22.72 -14.83 -3.33
C PRO A 8 -21.18 -14.75 -3.23
N THR A 9 -20.52 -15.53 -4.06
CA THR A 9 -19.10 -15.33 -4.31
C THR A 9 -18.96 -13.89 -4.73
N ARG A 10 -18.44 -13.03 -3.86
CA ARG A 10 -18.04 -11.69 -4.23
C ARG A 10 -17.21 -11.86 -5.49
N ARG A 11 -17.74 -11.40 -6.59
CA ARG A 11 -16.94 -11.29 -7.80
C ARG A 11 -15.75 -10.43 -7.41
N SER A 12 -14.58 -10.92 -7.69
CA SER A 12 -13.30 -10.20 -7.58
C SER A 12 -13.30 -8.84 -8.32
N SER A 13 -14.44 -8.39 -8.81
CA SER A 13 -14.61 -7.31 -9.78
C SER A 13 -14.90 -5.93 -9.19
N ASP A 14 -15.07 -5.81 -7.88
CA ASP A 14 -15.44 -4.52 -7.29
C ASP A 14 -14.22 -3.70 -6.83
N LEU A 15 -13.04 -4.31 -6.71
CA LEU A 15 -11.79 -3.64 -6.40
C LEU A 15 -10.88 -3.65 -7.62
N ILE A 16 -10.73 -2.49 -8.24
CA ILE A 16 -9.84 -2.30 -9.39
C ILE A 16 -8.48 -1.88 -8.87
N THR A 17 -7.48 -2.77 -9.01
CA THR A 17 -6.08 -2.50 -8.63
C THR A 17 -5.21 -2.44 -9.88
N PRO A 18 -5.01 -1.24 -10.47
CA PRO A 18 -4.14 -1.11 -11.63
C PRO A 18 -2.67 -1.36 -11.27
N VAL A 19 -1.92 -1.92 -12.21
CA VAL A 19 -0.52 -2.28 -12.04
C VAL A 19 0.38 -1.27 -12.74
N ILE A 20 1.30 -0.68 -12.01
CA ILE A 20 2.38 0.14 -12.56
C ILE A 20 3.57 -0.78 -12.78
N ARG A 21 3.90 -1.05 -14.04
CA ARG A 21 5.01 -1.93 -14.41
C ARG A 21 6.34 -1.21 -14.30
N ASP A 22 7.37 -1.94 -13.89
CA ASP A 22 8.74 -1.41 -13.79
C ASP A 22 8.82 -0.10 -12.98
N ALA A 23 8.02 0.02 -11.91
CA ALA A 23 7.96 1.23 -11.08
C ALA A 23 9.33 1.60 -10.47
N ASP A 24 10.18 0.60 -10.24
CA ASP A 24 11.56 0.75 -9.76
C ASP A 24 12.49 1.45 -10.76
N LYS A 25 12.12 1.46 -12.04
CA LYS A 25 12.90 2.11 -13.13
C LYS A 25 12.36 3.50 -13.49
N MET A 26 11.27 3.93 -12.87
CA MET A 26 10.62 5.21 -13.17
C MET A 26 11.12 6.30 -12.24
N GLY A 27 11.34 7.50 -12.79
CA GLY A 27 11.47 8.71 -11.99
C GLY A 27 10.14 9.06 -11.30
N LEU A 28 10.19 9.79 -10.19
CA LEU A 28 9.00 10.14 -9.38
C LEU A 28 7.93 10.89 -10.20
N ASP A 29 8.33 11.75 -11.11
CA ASP A 29 7.40 12.49 -11.98
C ASP A 29 6.62 11.55 -12.89
N THR A 30 7.31 10.61 -13.53
CA THR A 30 6.71 9.60 -14.42
C THR A 30 5.81 8.66 -13.62
N LEU A 31 6.27 8.21 -12.46
CA LEU A 31 5.50 7.35 -11.57
C LEU A 31 4.20 8.03 -11.13
N SER A 32 4.29 9.31 -10.71
CA SER A 32 3.11 10.09 -10.31
C SER A 32 2.12 10.29 -11.45
N ALA A 33 2.62 10.60 -12.66
CA ALA A 33 1.77 10.79 -13.84
C ALA A 33 1.07 9.47 -14.24
N THR A 34 1.80 8.35 -14.24
CA THR A 34 1.28 7.01 -14.53
C THR A 34 0.20 6.60 -13.53
N ALA A 35 0.45 6.80 -12.23
CA ALA A 35 -0.51 6.49 -11.19
C ALA A 35 -1.82 7.29 -11.35
N LYS A 36 -1.74 8.58 -11.67
CA LYS A 36 -2.90 9.44 -11.90
C LYS A 36 -3.71 9.02 -13.14
N ASP A 37 -3.02 8.70 -14.24
CA ASP A 37 -3.67 8.22 -15.47
C ASP A 37 -4.40 6.90 -15.22
N LEU A 38 -3.72 5.91 -14.63
CA LEU A 38 -4.32 4.62 -14.30
C LEU A 38 -5.52 4.77 -13.38
N ALA A 39 -5.43 5.62 -12.36
CA ALA A 39 -6.54 5.88 -11.44
C ALA A 39 -7.75 6.54 -12.14
N ALA A 40 -7.51 7.46 -13.06
CA ALA A 40 -8.58 8.10 -13.85
C ALA A 40 -9.28 7.09 -14.76
N ARG A 41 -8.50 6.28 -15.50
CA ARG A 41 -9.03 5.26 -16.39
C ARG A 41 -9.72 4.10 -15.64
N ALA A 42 -9.24 3.77 -14.44
CA ALA A 42 -9.88 2.81 -13.56
C ALA A 42 -11.31 3.24 -13.18
N LYS A 43 -11.50 4.52 -12.81
CA LYS A 43 -12.82 5.09 -12.47
C LYS A 43 -13.80 5.06 -13.65
N GLU A 44 -13.28 5.13 -14.87
CA GLU A 44 -14.06 5.09 -16.09
C GLU A 44 -14.23 3.68 -16.68
N ASN A 45 -13.73 2.64 -15.99
CA ASN A 45 -13.68 1.25 -16.47
C ASN A 45 -12.97 1.11 -17.83
N LYS A 46 -11.93 1.90 -18.07
CA LYS A 46 -11.17 1.93 -19.33
C LYS A 46 -9.80 1.24 -19.25
N LEU A 47 -9.54 0.48 -18.21
CA LEU A 47 -8.31 -0.28 -18.09
C LEU A 47 -8.35 -1.53 -18.96
N THR A 48 -7.21 -1.89 -19.51
CA THR A 48 -7.03 -3.14 -20.28
C THR A 48 -6.79 -4.32 -19.34
N ALA A 49 -7.03 -5.54 -19.82
CA ALA A 49 -6.84 -6.76 -19.02
C ALA A 49 -5.40 -6.95 -18.53
N ASP A 50 -4.42 -6.42 -19.25
CA ASP A 50 -3.01 -6.50 -18.88
C ASP A 50 -2.63 -5.51 -17.77
N GLU A 51 -3.42 -4.46 -17.57
CA GLU A 51 -3.18 -3.46 -16.53
C GLU A 51 -3.64 -3.90 -15.14
N TYR A 52 -4.23 -5.10 -15.01
CA TYR A 52 -4.64 -5.69 -13.72
C TYR A 52 -3.77 -6.86 -13.28
N LYS A 53 -2.81 -7.30 -14.09
CA LYS A 53 -2.07 -8.54 -13.86
C LYS A 53 -0.59 -8.30 -13.72
N GLY A 54 0.08 -9.20 -12.98
CA GLY A 54 1.54 -9.22 -12.89
C GLY A 54 2.11 -8.24 -11.88
N SER A 55 1.31 -7.83 -10.90
CA SER A 55 1.81 -7.14 -9.70
C SER A 55 2.67 -8.09 -8.85
N THR A 56 3.56 -7.52 -8.07
CA THR A 56 4.41 -8.21 -7.11
C THR A 56 4.18 -7.73 -5.70
N ILE A 57 3.76 -6.47 -5.57
CA ILE A 57 3.42 -5.81 -4.31
C ILE A 57 2.20 -4.91 -4.55
N THR A 58 1.31 -4.87 -3.58
CA THR A 58 0.15 -3.97 -3.60
C THR A 58 0.33 -2.86 -2.56
N VAL A 59 -0.11 -1.65 -2.90
CA VAL A 59 -0.24 -0.52 -1.95
C VAL A 59 -1.72 -0.16 -1.82
N SER A 60 -2.21 -0.13 -0.59
CA SER A 60 -3.58 0.27 -0.25
C SER A 60 -3.55 1.49 0.66
N ASN A 61 -4.17 2.59 0.25
CA ASN A 61 -4.17 3.83 1.02
C ASN A 61 -5.57 4.16 1.52
N LEU A 62 -5.75 4.09 2.83
CA LEU A 62 -6.98 4.47 3.54
C LEU A 62 -6.79 5.72 4.43
N GLY A 63 -5.62 6.35 4.36
CA GLY A 63 -5.29 7.52 5.17
C GLY A 63 -6.22 8.70 4.92
N MET A 64 -6.69 8.89 3.67
CA MET A 64 -7.65 9.94 3.32
C MET A 64 -9.02 9.79 3.99
N PHE A 65 -9.32 8.60 4.53
CA PHE A 65 -10.55 8.33 5.28
C PHE A 65 -10.37 8.44 6.80
N GLY A 66 -9.20 8.89 7.26
CA GLY A 66 -8.89 9.02 8.68
C GLY A 66 -8.67 7.69 9.39
N ILE A 67 -8.29 6.63 8.65
CA ILE A 67 -8.02 5.32 9.24
C ILE A 67 -6.61 5.31 9.83
N GLU A 68 -6.51 5.19 11.14
CA GLU A 68 -5.26 5.19 11.90
C GLU A 68 -4.45 3.91 11.71
N THR A 69 -5.15 2.77 11.69
CA THR A 69 -4.55 1.44 11.48
C THR A 69 -5.55 0.50 10.83
N PHE A 70 -5.07 -0.39 9.98
CA PHE A 70 -5.86 -1.51 9.45
C PHE A 70 -4.91 -2.64 9.03
N THR A 71 -5.44 -3.84 8.93
CA THR A 71 -4.70 -4.99 8.42
C THR A 71 -5.15 -5.26 7.00
N PRO A 72 -4.34 -4.93 5.98
CA PRO A 72 -4.69 -5.19 4.59
C PRO A 72 -4.68 -6.69 4.31
N ILE A 73 -5.57 -7.13 3.42
CA ILE A 73 -5.60 -8.52 2.93
C ILE A 73 -4.81 -8.58 1.64
N ILE A 74 -3.93 -9.57 1.52
CA ILE A 74 -3.08 -9.75 0.34
C ILE A 74 -3.94 -9.91 -0.91
N ASN A 75 -3.61 -9.15 -1.94
CA ASN A 75 -4.18 -9.27 -3.27
C ASN A 75 -3.40 -10.34 -4.04
N GLN A 76 -3.86 -11.59 -4.02
CA GLN A 76 -3.17 -12.67 -4.72
C GLN A 76 -3.09 -12.40 -6.23
N PRO A 77 -1.95 -12.70 -6.89
CA PRO A 77 -0.80 -13.49 -6.41
C PRO A 77 0.34 -12.71 -5.73
N ASP A 78 0.13 -11.45 -5.36
CA ASP A 78 1.16 -10.64 -4.69
C ASP A 78 1.61 -11.30 -3.39
N SER A 79 2.87 -11.10 -3.04
CA SER A 79 3.46 -11.62 -1.80
C SER A 79 3.37 -10.65 -0.63
N VAL A 80 3.17 -9.37 -0.91
CA VAL A 80 3.14 -8.30 0.10
C VAL A 80 2.09 -7.26 -0.25
N ILE A 81 1.43 -6.73 0.76
CA ILE A 81 0.60 -5.53 0.66
C ILE A 81 0.98 -4.54 1.75
N VAL A 82 1.18 -3.30 1.34
CA VAL A 82 1.47 -2.17 2.23
C VAL A 82 0.21 -1.33 2.39
N GLY A 83 -0.29 -1.24 3.61
CA GLY A 83 -1.37 -0.35 4.00
C GLY A 83 -0.85 0.99 4.46
N VAL A 84 -1.30 2.08 3.84
CA VAL A 84 -0.97 3.45 4.22
C VAL A 84 -2.12 4.03 5.03
N CYS A 85 -1.82 4.47 6.26
CA CYS A 85 -2.79 4.98 7.21
C CYS A 85 -2.83 6.51 7.23
N ALA A 86 -3.68 7.08 8.07
CA ALA A 86 -3.81 8.53 8.23
C ALA A 86 -2.52 9.16 8.78
N ILE A 87 -2.33 10.43 8.46
CA ILE A 87 -1.30 11.27 9.09
C ILE A 87 -1.96 11.90 10.32
N GLU A 88 -1.35 11.68 11.48
CA GLU A 88 -1.85 12.12 12.77
C GLU A 88 -0.83 12.93 13.52
N ASP A 89 -1.32 13.78 14.41
CA ASP A 89 -0.47 14.54 15.32
C ASP A 89 -0.22 13.74 16.60
N GLU A 90 1.03 13.41 16.87
CA GLU A 90 1.46 12.78 18.14
C GLU A 90 2.31 13.73 18.97
N LEU A 91 2.09 13.70 20.28
CA LEU A 91 2.96 14.37 21.24
C LEU A 91 4.09 13.41 21.62
N GLN A 92 5.31 13.82 21.37
CA GLN A 92 6.51 13.09 21.75
C GLN A 92 7.30 13.91 22.76
N MET A 93 7.83 13.22 23.77
CA MET A 93 8.68 13.82 24.78
C MET A 93 10.13 13.48 24.47
N ASP A 94 10.99 14.50 24.43
CA ASP A 94 12.42 14.31 24.26
C ASP A 94 13.11 13.87 25.57
N ASP A 95 14.39 13.56 25.51
CA ASP A 95 15.18 13.11 26.66
C ASP A 95 15.30 14.19 27.77
N GLU A 96 15.02 15.45 27.44
CA GLU A 96 15.00 16.59 28.37
C GLU A 96 13.64 16.82 29.01
N GLY A 97 12.63 15.99 28.66
CA GLY A 97 11.27 16.08 29.18
C GLY A 97 10.39 17.13 28.50
N LYS A 98 10.82 17.68 27.37
CA LYS A 98 10.07 18.67 26.60
C LYS A 98 9.12 17.97 25.62
N LEU A 99 7.86 18.37 25.63
CA LEU A 99 6.85 17.89 24.70
C LEU A 99 6.95 18.64 23.36
N SER A 100 6.94 17.89 22.28
CA SER A 100 6.85 18.42 20.92
C SER A 100 5.81 17.66 20.12
N LYS A 101 5.17 18.35 19.16
CA LYS A 101 4.14 17.79 18.28
C LYS A 101 4.80 17.33 17.01
N HIS A 102 4.55 16.08 16.64
CA HIS A 102 5.06 15.46 15.42
C HIS A 102 3.91 14.92 14.59
N GLN A 103 4.04 15.02 13.27
CA GLN A 103 3.14 14.32 12.36
C GLN A 103 3.69 12.92 12.10
N VAL A 104 2.88 11.92 12.36
CA VAL A 104 3.23 10.53 12.16
C VAL A 104 2.25 9.85 11.22
N MET A 105 2.75 8.92 10.42
CA MET A 105 1.95 8.05 9.57
C MET A 105 2.34 6.62 9.86
N ARG A 106 1.34 5.77 10.09
CA ARG A 106 1.57 4.34 10.28
C ARG A 106 1.46 3.60 8.96
N LEU A 107 2.32 2.63 8.78
CA LEU A 107 2.25 1.66 7.69
C LEU A 107 1.93 0.29 8.28
N SER A 108 1.01 -0.42 7.64
CA SER A 108 0.69 -1.81 7.98
C SER A 108 1.12 -2.70 6.82
N VAL A 109 1.97 -3.69 7.09
CA VAL A 109 2.44 -4.61 6.07
C VAL A 109 1.91 -6.01 6.34
N THR A 110 1.29 -6.62 5.34
CA THR A 110 0.90 -8.03 5.37
C THR A 110 1.69 -8.80 4.33
N LEU A 111 2.20 -9.95 4.71
CA LEU A 111 3.02 -10.81 3.86
C LEU A 111 2.40 -12.20 3.69
N ASP A 112 2.69 -12.86 2.58
CA ASP A 112 2.43 -14.28 2.39
C ASP A 112 3.61 -15.09 2.94
N HIS A 113 3.42 -15.64 4.13
CA HIS A 113 4.47 -16.39 4.86
C HIS A 113 4.89 -17.70 4.16
N ARG A 114 4.20 -18.10 3.09
CA ARG A 114 4.60 -19.23 2.26
C ARG A 114 5.75 -18.87 1.30
N THR A 115 5.89 -17.59 0.99
CA THR A 115 6.86 -17.07 0.03
C THR A 115 7.96 -16.22 0.67
N LEU A 116 7.68 -15.60 1.81
CA LEU A 116 8.57 -14.67 2.49
C LEU A 116 8.69 -15.01 3.98
N ASP A 117 9.91 -14.87 4.50
CA ASP A 117 10.18 -14.94 5.93
C ASP A 117 9.95 -13.57 6.59
N GLY A 118 9.47 -13.60 7.83
CA GLY A 118 9.23 -12.40 8.63
C GLY A 118 10.48 -11.53 8.82
N ALA A 119 11.65 -12.13 8.91
CA ALA A 119 12.91 -11.38 9.01
C ALA A 119 13.23 -10.55 7.76
N VAL A 120 12.91 -11.07 6.57
CA VAL A 120 13.08 -10.36 5.30
C VAL A 120 12.15 -9.16 5.23
N VAL A 121 10.90 -9.35 5.66
CA VAL A 121 9.91 -8.26 5.65
C VAL A 121 10.23 -7.21 6.70
N ALA A 122 10.68 -7.59 7.89
CA ALA A 122 11.11 -6.63 8.92
C ALA A 122 12.26 -5.75 8.42
N LYS A 123 13.21 -6.33 7.68
CA LYS A 123 14.28 -5.55 7.04
C LYS A 123 13.72 -4.58 5.98
N PHE A 124 12.81 -5.04 5.14
CA PHE A 124 12.13 -4.19 4.17
C PHE A 124 11.41 -3.02 4.83
N GLU A 125 10.71 -3.26 5.94
CA GLU A 125 10.01 -2.21 6.70
C GLU A 125 10.99 -1.18 7.28
N MET A 126 12.13 -1.62 7.78
CA MET A 126 13.19 -0.73 8.26
C MET A 126 13.73 0.14 7.13
N ASP A 127 14.08 -0.46 6.00
CA ASP A 127 14.60 0.26 4.83
C ASP A 127 13.54 1.25 4.28
N LEU A 128 12.27 0.83 4.21
CA LEU A 128 11.17 1.69 3.77
C LEU A 128 10.98 2.90 4.71
N ARG A 129 11.00 2.66 6.03
CA ARG A 129 10.92 3.73 7.02
C ARG A 129 12.07 4.72 6.85
N ASP A 130 13.28 4.23 6.73
CA ASP A 130 14.49 5.07 6.65
C ASP A 130 14.47 5.93 5.37
N ILE A 131 14.01 5.37 4.25
CA ILE A 131 13.81 6.10 2.99
C ILE A 131 12.73 7.18 3.14
N LEU A 132 11.60 6.87 3.75
CA LEU A 132 10.51 7.83 3.94
C LEU A 132 10.89 8.96 4.91
N GLN A 133 11.69 8.67 5.93
CA GLN A 133 12.22 9.68 6.86
C GLN A 133 13.33 10.53 6.24
N ASN A 134 14.02 10.02 5.23
CA ASN A 134 15.10 10.70 4.53
C ASN A 134 14.85 10.72 3.02
N PRO A 135 13.81 11.44 2.54
CA PRO A 135 13.35 11.36 1.15
C PRO A 135 14.40 11.82 0.12
N MET A 136 15.41 12.58 0.54
CA MET A 136 16.51 12.96 -0.36
C MET A 136 17.34 11.75 -0.82
N SER A 137 17.32 10.64 -0.10
CA SER A 137 18.00 9.39 -0.49
C SER A 137 17.38 8.72 -1.72
N ILE A 138 16.17 9.11 -2.12
CA ILE A 138 15.50 8.61 -3.33
C ILE A 138 15.92 9.41 -4.56
N VAL A 139 16.36 10.66 -4.37
CA VAL A 139 16.61 11.62 -5.46
C VAL A 139 18.08 11.71 -5.81
N LEU A 140 18.96 11.27 -4.92
CA LEU A 140 20.43 11.23 -5.08
C LEU A 140 20.90 9.85 -5.54
#